data_72f878d85191bd0ee715ea1475ec3dc1
#
_entry.id   72f878d85191bd0ee715ea1475ec3dc1
#
_cell.length_a   1.000
_cell.length_b   1.000
_cell.length_c   1.000
_cell.angle_alpha   90.00
_cell.angle_beta   90.00
_cell.angle_gamma   90.00
#
_symmetry.space_group_name_H-M   'P 1'
#
loop_
_entity.id
_entity.type
_entity.pdbx_description
1 polymer ?
#
loop_
_entity_poly.entity_id
_entity_poly.type
_entity_poly.pdbx_seq_one_letter_code
_entity_poly.pdbx_strand_id
1 'polypeptide(L)'
;MADISELAEKKLKSRMTKIRKCNREPEEKAKFSEKIGISLELEFQNKNPDKLTDGITLITSPDGKVLFADYFYGIPEDEEYTNVEITEKQLKSIIEFFEDYKLQLDDSD
;
A
#
# COMPACT_ATOMS: atom_id res chain seq x y z
N MET A 1 30.19 5.15 11.49
CA MET A 1 29.16 4.83 10.51
C MET A 1 27.79 4.82 11.19
N ALA A 2 26.83 5.59 10.66
CA ALA A 2 25.50 5.64 11.28
C ALA A 2 24.76 4.33 11.11
N ASP A 3 24.07 3.90 12.15
CA ASP A 3 23.19 2.75 12.13
C ASP A 3 22.02 3.04 11.19
N ILE A 4 21.54 2.02 10.50
CA ILE A 4 20.43 2.16 9.58
C ILE A 4 19.14 2.66 10.30
N SER A 5 18.97 2.28 11.57
CA SER A 5 17.86 2.79 12.38
C SER A 5 17.91 4.29 12.58
N GLU A 6 19.10 4.83 12.83
CA GLU A 6 19.30 6.26 12.97
C GLU A 6 19.04 7.01 11.66
N LEU A 7 19.50 6.41 10.55
CA LEU A 7 19.27 6.97 9.22
C LEU A 7 17.78 7.00 8.88
N ALA A 8 17.07 5.92 9.24
CA ALA A 8 15.64 5.81 9.01
C ALA A 8 14.85 6.86 9.79
N GLU A 9 15.17 7.04 11.07
CA GLU A 9 14.50 8.04 11.91
C GLU A 9 14.71 9.45 11.38
N LYS A 10 15.94 9.74 10.95
CA LYS A 10 16.29 11.04 10.39
C LYS A 10 15.52 11.31 9.10
N LYS A 11 15.43 10.28 8.24
CA LYS A 11 14.71 10.40 6.97
C LYS A 11 13.21 10.56 7.21
N LEU A 12 12.65 9.85 8.19
CA LEU A 12 11.23 9.98 8.53
C LEU A 12 10.92 11.41 8.97
N LYS A 13 11.75 12.01 9.81
CA LYS A 13 11.54 13.40 10.25
C LYS A 13 11.52 14.35 9.06
N SER A 14 12.45 14.14 8.11
CA SER A 14 12.51 14.94 6.90
C SER A 14 11.24 14.79 6.06
N ARG A 15 10.78 13.55 5.88
CA ARG A 15 9.54 13.26 5.14
C ARG A 15 8.32 13.89 5.80
N MET A 16 8.23 13.78 7.13
CA MET A 16 7.10 14.35 7.86
C MET A 16 7.06 15.87 7.78
N THR A 17 8.22 16.52 7.81
CA THR A 17 8.33 17.97 7.64
C THR A 17 7.76 18.36 6.27
N LYS A 18 8.13 17.62 5.23
CA LYS A 18 7.66 17.86 3.87
C LYS A 18 6.15 17.66 3.76
N ILE A 19 5.63 16.58 4.36
CA ILE A 19 4.19 16.28 4.34
C ILE A 19 3.39 17.39 5.02
N ARG A 20 3.85 17.86 6.18
CA ARG A 20 3.17 18.95 6.89
C ARG A 20 3.16 20.24 6.08
N LYS A 21 4.27 20.52 5.38
CA LYS A 21 4.34 21.68 4.49
C LYS A 21 3.32 21.54 3.35
N CYS A 22 3.22 20.34 2.76
CA CYS A 22 2.27 20.06 1.70
C CYS A 22 0.83 20.26 2.15
N ASN A 23 0.53 19.93 3.40
CA ASN A 23 -0.82 20.12 3.94
C ASN A 23 -1.23 21.58 4.04
N ARG A 24 -0.25 22.50 4.12
CA ARG A 24 -0.49 23.94 4.18
C ARG A 24 -0.40 24.61 2.81
N GLU A 25 0.30 24.01 1.86
CA GLU A 25 0.59 24.61 0.56
C GLU A 25 0.17 23.66 -0.57
N PRO A 26 -1.03 23.90 -1.17
CA PRO A 26 -1.56 23.01 -2.22
C PRO A 26 -0.63 22.84 -3.42
N GLU A 27 0.12 23.86 -3.79
CA GLU A 27 1.06 23.77 -4.91
C GLU A 27 2.21 22.81 -4.62
N GLU A 28 2.71 22.82 -3.39
CA GLU A 28 3.76 21.91 -2.96
C GLU A 28 3.23 20.49 -2.89
N LYS A 29 1.99 20.32 -2.44
CA LYS A 29 1.33 19.03 -2.38
C LYS A 29 1.23 18.41 -3.77
N ALA A 30 0.83 19.18 -4.77
CA ALA A 30 0.70 18.70 -6.14
C ALA A 30 2.04 18.21 -6.69
N LYS A 31 3.10 18.97 -6.46
CA LYS A 31 4.44 18.59 -6.91
C LYS A 31 4.96 17.33 -6.21
N PHE A 32 4.77 17.27 -4.90
CA PHE A 32 5.27 16.15 -4.11
C PHE A 32 4.50 14.87 -4.41
N SER A 33 3.19 14.98 -4.66
CA SER A 33 2.34 13.83 -4.98
C SER A 33 2.80 13.09 -6.22
N GLU A 34 3.39 13.80 -7.19
CA GLU A 34 3.91 13.17 -8.40
C GLU A 34 5.06 12.21 -8.12
N LYS A 35 5.70 12.36 -6.95
CA LYS A 35 6.85 11.55 -6.54
C LYS A 35 6.45 10.42 -5.59
N ILE A 36 5.16 10.27 -5.30
CA ILE A 36 4.67 9.28 -4.35
C ILE A 36 3.91 8.18 -5.07
N GLY A 37 4.27 6.93 -4.79
CA GLY A 37 3.47 5.79 -5.17
C GLY A 37 2.69 5.30 -3.97
N ILE A 38 1.48 4.83 -4.20
CA ILE A 38 0.65 4.28 -3.15
C ILE A 38 0.44 2.80 -3.43
N SER A 39 0.76 1.98 -2.44
CA SER A 39 0.56 0.53 -2.53
C SER A 39 -0.40 0.12 -1.43
N LEU A 40 -1.47 -0.56 -1.82
CA LEU A 40 -2.44 -1.13 -0.88
C LEU A 40 -2.33 -2.64 -0.92
N GLU A 41 -2.21 -3.24 0.23
CA GLU A 41 -2.10 -4.67 0.34
C GLU A 41 -3.30 -5.22 1.08
N LEU A 42 -4.01 -6.16 0.43
CA LEU A 42 -5.17 -6.82 0.99
C LEU A 42 -4.76 -8.23 1.34
N GLU A 43 -4.75 -8.55 2.62
CA GLU A 43 -4.40 -9.89 3.07
C GLU A 43 -5.66 -10.65 3.45
N PHE A 44 -5.84 -11.82 2.86
CA PHE A 44 -6.94 -12.71 3.24
C PHE A 44 -6.52 -13.51 4.45
N GLN A 45 -7.41 -13.63 5.43
CA GLN A 45 -7.12 -14.38 6.63
C GLN A 45 -7.45 -15.85 6.41
N ASN A 46 -6.45 -16.70 6.55
CA ASN A 46 -6.58 -18.14 6.33
C ASN A 46 -6.47 -18.88 7.66
N LYS A 47 -7.10 -20.05 7.75
CA LYS A 47 -7.09 -20.85 8.98
C LYS A 47 -5.69 -21.26 9.41
N ASN A 48 -4.84 -21.58 8.43
CA ASN A 48 -3.47 -21.98 8.69
C ASN A 48 -2.54 -21.19 7.79
N PRO A 49 -2.02 -20.03 8.26
CA PRO A 49 -1.16 -19.18 7.45
C PRO A 49 0.14 -19.84 6.99
N ASP A 50 0.61 -20.87 7.69
CA ASP A 50 1.82 -21.58 7.26
C ASP A 50 1.58 -22.42 6.01
N LYS A 51 0.35 -22.86 5.81
CA LYS A 51 -0.04 -23.66 4.64
C LYS A 51 -0.55 -22.84 3.48
N LEU A 52 -1.07 -21.65 3.78
CA LEU A 52 -1.58 -20.77 2.74
C LEU A 52 -1.58 -19.33 3.23
N THR A 53 -0.91 -18.49 2.48
CA THR A 53 -1.03 -17.05 2.64
C THR A 53 -1.33 -16.48 1.27
N ASP A 54 -2.28 -15.56 1.19
CA ASP A 54 -2.63 -14.96 -0.09
C ASP A 54 -3.19 -13.56 0.10
N GLY A 55 -3.22 -12.83 -0.99
CA GLY A 55 -3.73 -11.46 -0.96
C GLY A 55 -3.61 -10.79 -2.31
N ILE A 56 -3.97 -9.52 -2.32
CA ILE A 56 -3.93 -8.70 -3.52
C ILE A 56 -3.14 -7.44 -3.24
N THR A 57 -2.21 -7.11 -4.13
CA THR A 57 -1.47 -5.86 -4.06
C THR A 57 -1.96 -4.92 -5.16
N LEU A 58 -2.39 -3.72 -4.77
CA LEU A 58 -2.83 -2.69 -5.70
C LEU A 58 -1.85 -1.54 -5.65
N ILE A 59 -1.33 -1.13 -6.79
CA ILE A 59 -0.47 0.05 -6.89
C ILE A 59 -1.26 1.15 -7.57
N THR A 60 -1.41 2.29 -6.91
CA THR A 60 -2.23 3.38 -7.41
C THR A 60 -1.44 4.66 -7.55
N SER A 61 -1.95 5.57 -8.38
CA SER A 61 -1.47 6.93 -8.41
C SER A 61 -2.09 7.70 -7.23
N PRO A 62 -1.52 8.85 -6.85
CA PRO A 62 -2.06 9.65 -5.74
C PRO A 62 -3.50 10.09 -5.91
N ASP A 63 -4.00 10.17 -7.15
CA ASP A 63 -5.39 10.53 -7.43
C ASP A 63 -6.34 9.33 -7.40
N GLY A 64 -5.84 8.16 -7.01
CA GLY A 64 -6.67 6.99 -6.79
C GLY A 64 -6.86 6.07 -7.99
N LYS A 65 -6.13 6.29 -9.07
CA LYS A 65 -6.21 5.42 -10.24
C LYS A 65 -5.32 4.20 -10.04
N VAL A 66 -5.87 3.01 -10.22
CA VAL A 66 -5.10 1.78 -10.09
C VAL A 66 -4.24 1.59 -11.35
N LEU A 67 -2.93 1.53 -11.15
CA LEU A 67 -1.96 1.36 -12.22
C LEU A 67 -1.62 -0.10 -12.47
N PHE A 68 -1.70 -0.91 -11.42
CA PHE A 68 -1.24 -2.28 -11.47
C PHE A 68 -1.85 -3.06 -10.31
N ALA A 69 -2.14 -4.34 -10.52
CA ALA A 69 -2.65 -5.21 -9.47
C ALA A 69 -2.18 -6.66 -9.68
N ASP A 70 -1.76 -7.27 -8.59
CA ASP A 70 -1.33 -8.68 -8.57
C ASP A 70 -1.99 -9.41 -7.41
N TYR A 71 -2.27 -10.68 -7.65
CA TYR A 71 -2.65 -11.61 -6.61
C TYR A 71 -1.41 -12.39 -6.19
N PHE A 72 -1.07 -12.37 -4.91
CA PHE A 72 0.03 -13.18 -4.41
C PHE A 72 -0.50 -14.41 -3.67
N TYR A 73 0.22 -15.51 -3.82
CA TYR A 73 -0.12 -16.79 -3.23
C TYR A 73 1.16 -17.44 -2.72
N GLY A 74 1.11 -17.97 -1.52
CA GLY A 74 2.28 -18.60 -0.96
C GLY A 74 1.96 -19.76 -0.04
N ILE A 75 2.89 -20.70 0.03
CA ILE A 75 2.87 -21.80 0.98
C ILE A 75 4.13 -21.63 1.83
N PRO A 76 4.06 -20.83 2.93
CA PRO A 76 5.26 -20.49 3.70
C PRO A 76 6.05 -21.67 4.22
N GLU A 77 5.39 -22.76 4.65
CA GLU A 77 6.10 -23.92 5.14
C GLU A 77 6.97 -24.60 4.08
N ASP A 78 6.62 -24.43 2.80
CA ASP A 78 7.38 -24.97 1.67
C ASP A 78 8.26 -23.92 1.00
N GLU A 79 8.19 -22.66 1.49
CA GLU A 79 8.90 -21.53 0.91
C GLU A 79 8.59 -21.32 -0.58
N GLU A 80 7.36 -21.64 -0.98
CA GLU A 80 6.88 -21.46 -2.35
C GLU A 80 5.96 -20.26 -2.45
N TYR A 81 6.26 -19.34 -3.37
CA TYR A 81 5.49 -18.12 -3.59
C TYR A 81 5.33 -17.86 -5.08
N THR A 82 4.18 -17.31 -5.46
CA THR A 82 3.94 -16.91 -6.84
C THR A 82 2.97 -15.73 -6.88
N ASN A 83 2.95 -15.05 -8.01
CA ASN A 83 2.03 -13.94 -8.27
C ASN A 83 1.28 -14.20 -9.56
N VAL A 84 0.01 -13.77 -9.59
CA VAL A 84 -0.81 -13.85 -10.79
C VAL A 84 -1.31 -12.45 -11.10
N GLU A 85 -1.13 -12.02 -12.33
CA GLU A 85 -1.61 -10.70 -12.76
C GLU A 85 -3.13 -10.66 -12.71
N ILE A 86 -3.67 -9.58 -12.14
CA ILE A 86 -5.12 -9.36 -12.07
C ILE A 86 -5.60 -8.81 -13.43
N THR A 87 -6.64 -9.42 -13.98
CA THR A 87 -7.20 -8.96 -15.25
C THR A 87 -8.02 -7.69 -15.04
N GLU A 88 -8.29 -6.96 -16.12
CA GLU A 88 -9.09 -5.74 -16.05
C GLU A 88 -10.49 -6.01 -15.49
N LYS A 89 -11.10 -7.12 -15.90
CA LYS A 89 -12.43 -7.49 -15.40
C LYS A 89 -12.42 -7.78 -13.91
N GLN A 90 -11.40 -8.50 -13.45
CA GLN A 90 -11.22 -8.77 -12.02
C GLN A 90 -10.97 -7.49 -11.24
N LEU A 91 -10.18 -6.59 -11.80
CA LEU A 91 -9.85 -5.33 -11.15
C LEU A 91 -11.11 -4.47 -10.94
N LYS A 92 -12.01 -4.45 -11.90
CA LYS A 92 -13.29 -3.72 -11.76
C LYS A 92 -14.09 -4.24 -10.57
N SER A 93 -14.13 -5.55 -10.39
CA SER A 93 -14.84 -6.17 -9.26
C SER A 93 -14.18 -5.81 -7.93
N ILE A 94 -12.86 -5.76 -7.89
CA ILE A 94 -12.12 -5.40 -6.69
C ILE A 94 -12.36 -3.95 -6.31
N ILE A 95 -12.33 -3.06 -7.30
CA ILE A 95 -12.58 -1.63 -7.08
C ILE A 95 -13.99 -1.42 -6.55
N GLU A 96 -14.97 -2.09 -7.12
CA GLU A 96 -16.36 -2.01 -6.67
C GLU A 96 -16.51 -2.46 -5.22
N PHE A 97 -15.80 -3.54 -4.85
CA PHE A 97 -15.82 -4.05 -3.47
C PHE A 97 -15.30 -3.01 -2.47
N PHE A 98 -14.28 -2.23 -2.85
CA PHE A 98 -13.67 -1.24 -1.97
C PHE A 98 -14.19 0.17 -2.13
N GLU A 99 -15.25 0.36 -2.90
CA GLU A 99 -15.83 1.68 -3.18
C GLU A 99 -16.21 2.46 -1.91
N ASP A 100 -16.66 1.76 -0.90
CA ASP A 100 -17.11 2.37 0.36
C ASP A 100 -16.01 2.52 1.42
N TYR A 101 -14.81 2.02 1.14
CA TYR A 101 -13.72 2.10 2.11
C TYR A 101 -13.10 3.48 2.14
N LYS A 102 -12.90 4.00 3.34
CA LYS A 102 -12.24 5.29 3.57
C LYS A 102 -11.23 5.14 4.69
N LEU A 103 -10.07 5.75 4.51
CA LEU A 103 -9.05 5.77 5.55
C LEU A 103 -9.45 6.78 6.63
N GLN A 104 -9.43 6.32 7.87
CA GLN A 104 -9.72 7.19 9.00
C GLN A 104 -8.95 6.69 10.22
N LEU A 105 -8.70 7.60 11.15
CA LEU A 105 -8.06 7.22 12.40
C LEU A 105 -9.04 6.46 13.27
N ASP A 106 -8.57 5.40 13.89
CA ASP A 106 -9.36 4.66 14.87
C ASP A 106 -9.29 5.42 16.19
N ASP A 107 -10.39 6.02 16.58
CA ASP A 107 -10.50 6.78 17.81
C ASP A 107 -11.28 6.04 18.91
N SER A 108 -11.50 4.75 18.71
CA SER A 108 -12.15 3.92 19.73
C SER A 108 -11.12 3.49 20.78
N ASP A 109 -11.26 3.97 21.97
CA ASP A 109 -10.39 3.60 23.10
C ASP A 109 -11.02 2.52 23.96
#